data_a30e5e4e6791ce4787880627da3143f5
#
_entry.id   a30e5e4e6791ce4787880627da3143f5
#
_cell.length_a   1.000
_cell.length_b   1.000
_cell.length_c   1.000
_cell.angle_alpha   90.00
_cell.angle_beta   90.00
_cell.angle_gamma   90.00
#
_symmetry.space_group_name_H-M   'P 1'
#
loop_
_entity.id
_entity.type
_entity.pdbx_description
1 polymer ?
#
loop_
_entity_poly.entity_id
_entity_poly.type
_entity_poly.pdbx_seq_one_letter_code
_entity_poly.pdbx_strand_id
1 'polypeptide(L)'
;MQLCQRPAPLQPGDRLWVTLPSGPLRNPESFNHGIEVWRQRGYHLDLAPSYPSQWGYLAGTDTDRRLSLEQGLKDEQYRAILCGRGGYGGARLLEQWQWPPVSKWLVGFSDVTSLLWSLAQTGVSGVHGPVLTTLADEPDWSVQRLFDWVEGRDLAPLQGTSWSGGNVTGKLLPANLTVATHLLGTAAQPDLSDVILAFEDVGEAPYRIDRMLTHWRMLGLLQSVRGIALGRFSDCENSG
;
A
#
# COMPACT_ATOMS: atom_id res chain seq x y z
N MET A 1 16.73 -2.62 8.28
CA MET A 1 15.81 -3.51 7.51
C MET A 1 16.59 -4.19 6.38
N GLN A 2 16.38 -5.49 6.11
CA GLN A 2 16.96 -6.18 4.95
C GLN A 2 16.36 -5.61 3.64
N LEU A 3 17.12 -5.66 2.52
CA LEU A 3 16.58 -5.27 1.23
C LEU A 3 15.46 -6.25 0.81
N CYS A 4 14.29 -5.72 0.50
CA CYS A 4 13.17 -6.56 0.06
C CYS A 4 13.42 -7.09 -1.36
N GLN A 5 13.13 -8.36 -1.57
CA GLN A 5 13.13 -8.97 -2.90
C GLN A 5 11.83 -8.65 -3.62
N ARG A 6 11.94 -8.29 -4.88
CA ARG A 6 10.76 -8.14 -5.75
C ARG A 6 10.19 -9.51 -6.07
N PRO A 7 8.88 -9.70 -6.00
CA PRO A 7 8.24 -10.87 -6.60
C PRO A 7 8.57 -10.99 -8.08
N ALA A 8 8.35 -12.16 -8.66
CA ALA A 8 8.56 -12.36 -10.09
C ALA A 8 7.69 -11.39 -10.91
N PRO A 9 8.20 -10.84 -12.02
CA PRO A 9 7.44 -9.97 -12.90
C PRO A 9 6.15 -10.61 -13.37
N LEU A 10 5.07 -9.81 -13.40
CA LEU A 10 3.80 -10.23 -13.95
C LEU A 10 3.85 -10.32 -15.48
N GLN A 11 3.09 -11.25 -16.02
CA GLN A 11 2.96 -11.46 -17.47
C GLN A 11 1.47 -11.42 -17.87
N PRO A 12 1.13 -10.96 -19.09
CA PRO A 12 -0.21 -11.12 -19.61
C PRO A 12 -0.67 -12.58 -19.51
N GLY A 13 -1.91 -12.82 -19.06
CA GLY A 13 -2.45 -14.14 -18.75
C GLY A 13 -2.33 -14.55 -17.28
N ASP A 14 -1.53 -13.85 -16.47
CA ASP A 14 -1.45 -14.13 -15.03
C ASP A 14 -2.80 -13.87 -14.33
N ARG A 15 -3.11 -14.71 -13.33
CA ARG A 15 -4.28 -14.55 -12.47
C ARG A 15 -3.93 -13.72 -11.25
N LEU A 16 -4.79 -12.78 -10.93
CA LEU A 16 -4.65 -11.85 -9.81
C LEU A 16 -5.84 -11.99 -8.87
N TRP A 17 -5.58 -12.02 -7.59
CA TRP A 17 -6.60 -12.11 -6.56
C TRP A 17 -7.01 -10.73 -6.07
N VAL A 18 -8.30 -10.45 -6.02
CA VAL A 18 -8.84 -9.19 -5.51
C VAL A 18 -9.44 -9.39 -4.15
N THR A 19 -8.97 -8.61 -3.16
CA THR A 19 -9.46 -8.63 -1.78
C THR A 19 -9.79 -7.23 -1.26
N LEU A 20 -10.62 -7.15 -0.23
CA LEU A 20 -10.96 -5.93 0.49
C LEU A 20 -10.45 -6.04 1.95
N PRO A 21 -9.18 -5.76 2.22
CA PRO A 21 -8.62 -5.97 3.55
C PRO A 21 -9.05 -4.92 4.58
N SER A 22 -9.66 -3.83 4.15
CA SER A 22 -9.98 -2.64 4.93
C SER A 22 -11.47 -2.32 4.92
N GLY A 23 -11.88 -1.23 4.30
CA GLY A 23 -13.26 -0.77 4.24
C GLY A 23 -14.10 -1.47 3.15
N PRO A 24 -15.44 -1.46 3.31
CA PRO A 24 -16.35 -2.05 2.33
C PRO A 24 -16.38 -1.21 1.05
N LEU A 25 -16.72 -1.85 -0.05
CA LEU A 25 -16.89 -1.18 -1.33
C LEU A 25 -18.09 -0.22 -1.28
N ARG A 26 -17.82 1.07 -1.53
CA ARG A 26 -18.84 2.13 -1.56
C ARG A 26 -19.19 2.57 -2.97
N ASN A 27 -18.28 2.43 -3.91
CA ASN A 27 -18.44 2.79 -5.31
C ASN A 27 -18.10 1.60 -6.21
N PRO A 28 -19.12 0.78 -6.59
CA PRO A 28 -18.92 -0.35 -7.49
C PRO A 28 -18.46 0.05 -8.89
N GLU A 29 -18.84 1.23 -9.38
CA GLU A 29 -18.47 1.71 -10.70
C GLU A 29 -16.97 1.96 -10.79
N SER A 30 -16.41 2.79 -9.90
CA SER A 30 -14.95 3.04 -9.86
C SER A 30 -14.16 1.74 -9.66
N PHE A 31 -14.67 0.83 -8.84
CA PHE A 31 -14.06 -0.49 -8.64
C PHE A 31 -14.01 -1.31 -9.94
N ASN A 32 -15.12 -1.36 -10.68
CA ASN A 32 -15.19 -2.07 -11.95
C ASN A 32 -14.29 -1.43 -13.02
N HIS A 33 -14.18 -0.10 -13.03
CA HIS A 33 -13.25 0.59 -13.92
C HIS A 33 -11.80 0.19 -13.61
N GLY A 34 -11.41 0.12 -12.33
CA GLY A 34 -10.08 -0.35 -11.95
C GLY A 34 -9.82 -1.80 -12.32
N ILE A 35 -10.81 -2.69 -12.21
CA ILE A 35 -10.72 -4.06 -12.70
C ILE A 35 -10.46 -4.07 -14.21
N GLU A 36 -11.18 -3.24 -14.96
CA GLU A 36 -11.07 -3.19 -16.41
C GLU A 36 -9.68 -2.71 -16.88
N VAL A 37 -9.06 -1.77 -16.15
CA VAL A 37 -7.68 -1.32 -16.43
C VAL A 37 -6.69 -2.50 -16.39
N TRP A 38 -6.80 -3.39 -15.42
CA TRP A 38 -5.98 -4.61 -15.36
C TRP A 38 -6.32 -5.62 -16.45
N ARG A 39 -7.62 -5.82 -16.74
CA ARG A 39 -8.07 -6.74 -17.79
C ARG A 39 -7.61 -6.33 -19.18
N GLN A 40 -7.67 -5.03 -19.49
CA GLN A 40 -7.18 -4.49 -20.76
C GLN A 40 -5.66 -4.68 -20.92
N ARG A 41 -4.94 -4.84 -19.82
CA ARG A 41 -3.52 -5.19 -19.82
C ARG A 41 -3.27 -6.69 -20.00
N GLY A 42 -4.32 -7.50 -20.08
CA GLY A 42 -4.25 -8.94 -20.31
C GLY A 42 -4.26 -9.82 -19.06
N TYR A 43 -4.59 -9.27 -17.89
CA TYR A 43 -4.65 -10.03 -16.63
C TYR A 43 -6.04 -10.61 -16.36
N HIS A 44 -6.09 -11.74 -15.64
CA HIS A 44 -7.33 -12.35 -15.16
C HIS A 44 -7.53 -12.02 -13.67
N LEU A 45 -8.66 -11.41 -13.34
CA LEU A 45 -8.96 -11.03 -11.96
C LEU A 45 -10.08 -11.88 -11.38
N ASP A 46 -9.79 -12.51 -10.25
CA ASP A 46 -10.76 -13.26 -9.45
C ASP A 46 -11.06 -12.50 -8.15
N LEU A 47 -12.34 -12.35 -7.86
CA LEU A 47 -12.80 -11.67 -6.66
C LEU A 47 -12.91 -12.65 -5.50
N ALA A 48 -12.50 -12.23 -4.31
CA ALA A 48 -12.70 -13.01 -3.09
C ALA A 48 -14.19 -13.32 -2.88
N PRO A 49 -14.56 -14.54 -2.45
CA PRO A 49 -15.95 -14.94 -2.21
C PRO A 49 -16.66 -14.06 -1.17
N SER A 50 -15.92 -13.44 -0.27
CA SER A 50 -16.45 -12.48 0.71
C SER A 50 -16.88 -11.13 0.12
N TYR A 51 -16.65 -10.89 -1.15
CA TYR A 51 -17.14 -9.71 -1.86
C TYR A 51 -18.64 -9.89 -2.27
N PRO A 52 -19.53 -8.93 -1.98
CA PRO A 52 -19.34 -7.62 -1.33
C PRO A 52 -19.82 -7.60 0.14
N SER A 53 -19.05 -8.21 1.05
CA SER A 53 -19.42 -8.24 2.48
C SER A 53 -19.22 -6.88 3.16
N GLN A 54 -20.06 -6.62 4.16
CA GLN A 54 -19.92 -5.44 5.02
C GLN A 54 -20.23 -5.79 6.46
N TRP A 55 -19.41 -5.31 7.39
CA TRP A 55 -19.63 -5.37 8.83
C TRP A 55 -19.27 -4.01 9.45
N GLY A 56 -20.30 -3.20 9.72
CA GLY A 56 -20.12 -1.80 10.10
C GLY A 56 -19.37 -1.03 9.02
N TYR A 57 -18.20 -0.50 9.36
CA TYR A 57 -17.31 0.24 8.44
C TYR A 57 -16.22 -0.63 7.80
N LEU A 58 -16.25 -1.95 8.00
CA LEU A 58 -15.28 -2.92 7.48
C LEU A 58 -15.90 -3.78 6.36
N ALA A 59 -15.04 -4.32 5.50
CA ALA A 59 -15.43 -5.21 4.40
C ALA A 59 -15.61 -6.67 4.87
N GLY A 60 -16.45 -6.89 5.89
CA GLY A 60 -16.63 -8.15 6.58
C GLY A 60 -15.92 -8.20 7.93
N THR A 61 -16.04 -9.30 8.66
CA THR A 61 -15.34 -9.50 9.92
C THR A 61 -13.82 -9.57 9.73
N ASP A 62 -13.05 -9.41 10.80
CA ASP A 62 -11.57 -9.56 10.73
C ASP A 62 -11.19 -10.95 10.22
N THR A 63 -11.98 -11.97 10.61
CA THR A 63 -11.77 -13.36 10.13
C THR A 63 -12.01 -13.49 8.63
N ASP A 64 -13.12 -12.95 8.11
CA ASP A 64 -13.44 -13.02 6.67
C ASP A 64 -12.35 -12.34 5.83
N ARG A 65 -11.93 -11.15 6.24
CA ARG A 65 -10.91 -10.36 5.54
C ARG A 65 -9.54 -11.05 5.59
N ARG A 66 -9.19 -11.65 6.75
CA ARG A 66 -7.95 -12.42 6.92
C ARG A 66 -7.95 -13.66 6.06
N LEU A 67 -9.02 -14.44 6.07
CA LEU A 67 -9.16 -15.64 5.22
C LEU A 67 -9.08 -15.29 3.73
N SER A 68 -9.71 -14.19 3.31
CA SER A 68 -9.63 -13.70 1.93
C SER A 68 -8.19 -13.36 1.52
N LEU A 69 -7.46 -12.65 2.37
CA LEU A 69 -6.05 -12.32 2.12
C LEU A 69 -5.18 -13.59 2.07
N GLU A 70 -5.39 -14.49 3.03
CA GLU A 70 -4.65 -15.75 3.15
C GLU A 70 -4.87 -16.64 1.94
N GLN A 71 -6.11 -16.76 1.46
CA GLN A 71 -6.45 -17.55 0.28
C GLN A 71 -5.66 -17.08 -0.94
N GLY A 72 -5.69 -15.79 -1.25
CA GLY A 72 -4.94 -15.25 -2.39
C GLY A 72 -3.43 -15.45 -2.26
N LEU A 73 -2.90 -15.34 -1.04
CA LEU A 73 -1.48 -15.54 -0.80
C LEU A 73 -1.06 -17.01 -0.95
N LYS A 74 -1.84 -17.96 -0.45
CA LYS A 74 -1.50 -19.39 -0.45
C LYS A 74 -1.79 -20.09 -1.78
N ASP A 75 -2.79 -19.66 -2.52
CA ASP A 75 -3.17 -20.30 -3.79
C ASP A 75 -2.15 -19.95 -4.89
N GLU A 76 -1.40 -20.95 -5.34
CA GLU A 76 -0.29 -20.80 -6.29
C GLU A 76 -0.71 -20.28 -7.68
N GLN A 77 -2.00 -20.38 -8.03
CA GLN A 77 -2.49 -19.83 -9.29
C GLN A 77 -2.41 -18.31 -9.37
N TYR A 78 -2.43 -17.60 -8.22
CA TYR A 78 -2.38 -16.15 -8.19
C TYR A 78 -0.95 -15.63 -8.06
N ARG A 79 -0.63 -14.64 -8.89
CA ARG A 79 0.69 -13.99 -8.93
C ARG A 79 0.73 -12.68 -8.14
N ALA A 80 -0.42 -12.05 -7.94
CA ALA A 80 -0.57 -10.82 -7.19
C ALA A 80 -1.88 -10.77 -6.41
N ILE A 81 -1.85 -9.95 -5.36
CA ILE A 81 -3.01 -9.57 -4.55
C ILE A 81 -3.27 -8.09 -4.81
N LEU A 82 -4.44 -7.77 -5.31
CA LEU A 82 -4.89 -6.41 -5.52
C LEU A 82 -5.89 -6.00 -4.43
N CYS A 83 -5.59 -4.91 -3.74
CA CYS A 83 -6.53 -4.36 -2.77
C CYS A 83 -7.60 -3.55 -3.50
N GLY A 84 -8.86 -3.88 -3.27
CA GLY A 84 -9.98 -3.20 -3.94
C GLY A 84 -10.17 -1.78 -3.44
N ARG A 85 -9.97 -1.54 -2.13
CA ARG A 85 -10.15 -0.26 -1.45
C ARG A 85 -9.30 -0.16 -0.18
N GLY A 86 -8.93 1.07 0.18
CA GLY A 86 -8.41 1.41 1.50
C GLY A 86 -9.51 1.59 2.55
N GLY A 87 -9.33 2.54 3.46
CA GLY A 87 -10.27 2.87 4.53
C GLY A 87 -9.68 2.65 5.91
N TYR A 88 -10.16 1.65 6.65
CA TYR A 88 -9.67 1.27 7.97
C TYR A 88 -9.79 -0.25 8.17
N GLY A 89 -8.89 -0.81 8.96
CA GLY A 89 -8.99 -2.19 9.45
C GLY A 89 -7.89 -3.13 9.01
N GLY A 90 -6.98 -2.70 8.14
CA GLY A 90 -5.82 -3.49 7.70
C GLY A 90 -4.91 -3.90 8.87
N ALA A 91 -4.62 -2.97 9.78
CA ALA A 91 -3.82 -3.26 10.96
C ALA A 91 -4.44 -4.32 11.89
N ARG A 92 -5.78 -4.42 11.96
CA ARG A 92 -6.48 -5.45 12.75
C ARG A 92 -6.20 -6.87 12.26
N LEU A 93 -5.90 -7.02 10.96
CA LEU A 93 -5.56 -8.32 10.38
C LEU A 93 -4.21 -8.83 10.88
N LEU A 94 -3.34 -7.94 11.32
CA LEU A 94 -1.98 -8.26 11.75
C LEU A 94 -1.91 -8.84 13.16
N GLU A 95 -2.99 -8.79 13.93
CA GLU A 95 -3.06 -9.48 15.22
C GLU A 95 -2.90 -10.99 15.01
N GLN A 96 -1.79 -11.56 15.51
CA GLN A 96 -1.42 -12.98 15.35
C GLN A 96 -1.25 -13.43 13.87
N TRP A 97 -1.08 -12.47 12.92
CA TRP A 97 -0.85 -12.78 11.52
C TRP A 97 0.56 -13.30 11.29
N GLN A 98 0.65 -14.35 10.52
CA GLN A 98 1.90 -14.87 10.00
C GLN A 98 1.85 -14.90 8.48
N TRP A 99 2.76 -14.17 7.84
CA TRP A 99 2.85 -14.18 6.39
C TRP A 99 3.24 -15.58 5.92
N PRO A 100 2.50 -16.17 4.97
CA PRO A 100 2.97 -17.41 4.34
C PRO A 100 4.31 -17.15 3.62
N PRO A 101 5.17 -18.17 3.50
CA PRO A 101 6.50 -18.03 2.89
C PRO A 101 6.42 -17.97 1.36
N VAL A 102 5.65 -17.00 0.85
CA VAL A 102 5.41 -16.79 -0.57
C VAL A 102 5.85 -15.38 -0.97
N SER A 103 6.33 -15.25 -2.20
CA SER A 103 6.70 -13.96 -2.77
C SER A 103 5.70 -13.61 -3.86
N LYS A 104 4.68 -12.82 -3.50
CA LYS A 104 3.65 -12.31 -4.41
C LYS A 104 3.54 -10.80 -4.30
N TRP A 105 3.14 -10.16 -5.37
CA TRP A 105 2.82 -8.75 -5.35
C TRP A 105 1.61 -8.47 -4.45
N LEU A 106 1.74 -7.51 -3.55
CA LEU A 106 0.63 -6.89 -2.81
C LEU A 106 0.55 -5.43 -3.23
N VAL A 107 -0.56 -5.03 -3.83
CA VAL A 107 -0.76 -3.69 -4.39
C VAL A 107 -1.87 -2.96 -3.65
N GLY A 108 -1.57 -1.77 -3.16
CA GLY A 108 -2.54 -0.90 -2.50
C GLY A 108 -1.87 0.27 -1.78
N PHE A 109 -2.66 1.22 -1.28
CA PHE A 109 -2.20 2.37 -0.51
C PHE A 109 -3.18 2.71 0.63
N SER A 110 -3.01 3.87 1.28
CA SER A 110 -3.85 4.28 2.40
C SER A 110 -3.73 3.28 3.56
N ASP A 111 -4.83 2.73 4.08
CA ASP A 111 -4.85 1.76 5.17
C ASP A 111 -4.04 0.47 4.87
N VAL A 112 -3.84 0.14 3.57
CA VAL A 112 -3.01 -1.00 3.14
C VAL A 112 -1.54 -0.80 3.52
N THR A 113 -1.10 0.41 3.85
CA THR A 113 0.23 0.68 4.44
C THR A 113 0.54 -0.29 5.58
N SER A 114 -0.44 -0.61 6.43
CA SER A 114 -0.27 -1.56 7.54
C SER A 114 0.20 -2.94 7.07
N LEU A 115 -0.41 -3.45 6.01
CA LEU A 115 -0.06 -4.73 5.42
C LEU A 115 1.28 -4.66 4.68
N LEU A 116 1.52 -3.58 3.92
CA LEU A 116 2.77 -3.38 3.18
C LEU A 116 3.99 -3.29 4.10
N TRP A 117 3.87 -2.59 5.22
CA TRP A 117 4.94 -2.47 6.20
C TRP A 117 5.22 -3.80 6.91
N SER A 118 4.16 -4.52 7.27
CA SER A 118 4.30 -5.87 7.85
C SER A 118 4.91 -6.86 6.85
N LEU A 119 4.50 -6.81 5.57
CA LEU A 119 5.06 -7.64 4.50
C LEU A 119 6.55 -7.35 4.30
N ALA A 120 6.94 -6.07 4.29
CA ALA A 120 8.34 -5.66 4.12
C ALA A 120 9.28 -6.26 5.18
N GLN A 121 8.78 -6.56 6.40
CA GLN A 121 9.56 -7.22 7.44
C GLN A 121 9.91 -8.67 7.09
N THR A 122 9.15 -9.31 6.21
CA THR A 122 9.45 -10.67 5.70
C THR A 122 10.48 -10.65 4.57
N GLY A 123 10.92 -9.48 4.13
CA GLY A 123 11.84 -9.32 3.00
C GLY A 123 11.17 -9.38 1.63
N VAL A 124 9.85 -9.25 1.54
CA VAL A 124 9.11 -9.20 0.29
C VAL A 124 8.69 -7.76 -0.03
N SER A 125 8.93 -7.34 -1.27
CA SER A 125 8.55 -6.00 -1.75
C SER A 125 7.07 -5.94 -2.09
N GLY A 126 6.35 -5.00 -1.47
CA GLY A 126 4.99 -4.63 -1.88
C GLY A 126 4.97 -3.40 -2.79
N VAL A 127 3.80 -2.99 -3.20
CA VAL A 127 3.56 -1.80 -4.03
C VAL A 127 2.60 -0.84 -3.31
N HIS A 128 3.15 0.28 -2.83
CA HIS A 128 2.33 1.41 -2.41
C HIS A 128 1.85 2.13 -3.67
N GLY A 129 0.67 1.81 -4.12
CA GLY A 129 0.09 2.26 -5.37
C GLY A 129 -1.44 2.18 -5.35
N PRO A 130 -2.12 2.66 -6.39
CA PRO A 130 -3.56 2.80 -6.38
C PRO A 130 -4.28 1.47 -6.10
N VAL A 131 -5.35 1.56 -5.30
CA VAL A 131 -6.33 0.49 -5.14
C VAL A 131 -7.29 0.49 -6.34
N LEU A 132 -8.07 -0.59 -6.53
CA LEU A 132 -8.94 -0.68 -7.71
C LEU A 132 -9.96 0.47 -7.80
N THR A 133 -10.47 0.97 -6.67
CA THR A 133 -11.42 2.09 -6.66
C THR A 133 -10.82 3.44 -7.07
N THR A 134 -9.51 3.57 -7.18
CA THR A 134 -8.84 4.83 -7.57
C THR A 134 -8.02 4.72 -8.84
N LEU A 135 -7.74 3.48 -9.28
CA LEU A 135 -6.79 3.24 -10.37
C LEU A 135 -7.20 3.90 -11.70
N ALA A 136 -8.48 3.90 -12.02
CA ALA A 136 -8.97 4.47 -13.28
C ALA A 136 -8.95 6.02 -13.31
N ASP A 137 -8.87 6.65 -12.13
CA ASP A 137 -8.79 8.10 -11.97
C ASP A 137 -7.34 8.61 -11.85
N GLU A 138 -6.37 7.69 -11.84
CA GLU A 138 -4.96 8.04 -11.81
C GLU A 138 -4.50 8.59 -13.17
N PRO A 139 -3.56 9.54 -13.19
CA PRO A 139 -2.97 10.00 -14.45
C PRO A 139 -2.17 8.89 -15.12
N ASP A 140 -2.14 8.90 -16.46
CA ASP A 140 -1.52 7.85 -17.29
C ASP A 140 -0.10 7.49 -16.85
N TRP A 141 0.72 8.47 -16.46
CA TRP A 141 2.08 8.22 -16.00
C TRP A 141 2.13 7.39 -14.69
N SER A 142 1.16 7.57 -13.81
CA SER A 142 1.04 6.82 -12.54
C SER A 142 0.64 5.37 -12.82
N VAL A 143 -0.37 5.19 -13.67
CA VAL A 143 -0.82 3.87 -14.13
C VAL A 143 0.32 3.14 -14.85
N GLN A 144 1.00 3.82 -15.78
CA GLN A 144 2.12 3.21 -16.50
C GLN A 144 3.27 2.82 -15.56
N ARG A 145 3.58 3.66 -14.57
CA ARG A 145 4.61 3.38 -13.57
C ARG A 145 4.27 2.15 -12.70
N LEU A 146 2.99 1.96 -12.33
CA LEU A 146 2.54 0.76 -11.63
C LEU A 146 2.85 -0.48 -12.46
N PHE A 147 2.42 -0.50 -13.72
CA PHE A 147 2.65 -1.63 -14.62
C PHE A 147 4.13 -1.85 -14.91
N ASP A 148 4.90 -0.79 -15.14
CA ASP A 148 6.36 -0.93 -15.35
C ASP A 148 7.01 -1.65 -14.16
N TRP A 149 6.60 -1.28 -12.93
CA TRP A 149 7.17 -1.90 -11.74
C TRP A 149 6.81 -3.37 -11.58
N VAL A 150 5.52 -3.70 -11.68
CA VAL A 150 5.06 -5.09 -11.47
C VAL A 150 5.43 -6.02 -12.63
N GLU A 151 5.61 -5.50 -13.82
CA GLU A 151 6.05 -6.22 -15.02
C GLU A 151 7.59 -6.25 -15.18
N GLY A 152 8.31 -5.69 -14.22
CA GLY A 152 9.77 -5.80 -14.12
C GLY A 152 10.56 -4.85 -15.02
N ARG A 153 9.92 -3.80 -15.53
CA ARG A 153 10.60 -2.74 -16.30
C ARG A 153 11.28 -1.72 -15.39
N ASP A 154 12.23 -0.99 -15.95
CA ASP A 154 12.88 0.10 -15.25
C ASP A 154 11.93 1.29 -15.07
N LEU A 155 12.00 1.92 -13.91
CA LEU A 155 11.19 3.09 -13.60
C LEU A 155 11.95 4.38 -13.95
N ALA A 156 11.28 5.29 -14.63
CA ALA A 156 11.77 6.64 -14.78
C ALA A 156 11.90 7.32 -13.40
N PRO A 157 12.94 8.15 -13.17
CA PRO A 157 13.07 8.91 -11.94
C PRO A 157 11.87 9.83 -11.70
N LEU A 158 11.41 9.90 -10.44
CA LEU A 158 10.49 10.96 -10.02
C LEU A 158 11.27 12.25 -9.79
N GLN A 159 10.66 13.37 -10.15
CA GLN A 159 11.21 14.70 -9.92
C GLN A 159 10.44 15.41 -8.81
N GLY A 160 11.14 16.22 -8.03
CA GLY A 160 10.55 16.98 -6.94
C GLY A 160 11.44 18.15 -6.53
N THR A 161 10.93 18.99 -5.63
CA THR A 161 11.66 20.11 -5.07
C THR A 161 12.46 19.63 -3.87
N SER A 162 13.76 19.92 -3.85
CA SER A 162 14.61 19.66 -2.69
C SER A 162 14.54 20.83 -1.71
N TRP A 163 14.25 20.53 -0.44
CA TRP A 163 14.26 21.53 0.64
C TRP A 163 15.53 21.50 1.49
N SER A 164 16.29 20.41 1.40
CA SER A 164 17.62 20.32 2.01
C SER A 164 18.60 19.75 0.97
N GLY A 165 19.80 20.28 0.94
CA GLY A 165 20.83 19.82 0.00
C GLY A 165 21.32 18.40 0.32
N GLY A 166 21.98 17.78 -0.67
CA GLY A 166 22.64 16.49 -0.53
C GLY A 166 22.02 15.37 -1.36
N ASN A 167 22.80 14.30 -1.50
CA ASN A 167 22.36 13.05 -2.14
C ASN A 167 22.41 11.93 -1.11
N VAL A 168 21.37 11.17 -1.02
CA VAL A 168 21.28 10.02 -0.13
C VAL A 168 20.84 8.77 -0.88
N THR A 169 21.32 7.62 -0.43
CA THR A 169 20.88 6.32 -0.92
C THR A 169 20.30 5.55 0.26
N GLY A 170 19.18 4.90 0.07
CA GLY A 170 18.49 4.12 1.09
C GLY A 170 17.38 3.26 0.50
N LYS A 171 16.80 2.43 1.32
CA LYS A 171 15.64 1.62 0.96
C LYS A 171 14.41 2.51 0.94
N LEU A 172 13.65 2.49 -0.14
CA LEU A 172 12.39 3.23 -0.24
C LEU A 172 11.31 2.54 0.59
N LEU A 173 10.71 3.27 1.51
CA LEU A 173 9.62 2.80 2.35
C LEU A 173 8.45 3.80 2.27
N PRO A 174 7.53 3.61 1.32
CA PRO A 174 6.38 4.47 1.18
C PRO A 174 5.31 4.14 2.22
N ALA A 175 4.53 5.16 2.58
CA ALA A 175 3.45 5.01 3.56
C ALA A 175 2.43 6.16 3.48
N ASN A 176 1.19 5.85 3.84
CA ASN A 176 0.27 6.84 4.34
C ASN A 176 0.74 7.31 5.73
N LEU A 177 0.90 8.60 5.94
CA LEU A 177 1.49 9.17 7.16
C LEU A 177 0.65 8.85 8.41
N THR A 178 -0.67 8.97 8.28
CA THR A 178 -1.60 8.66 9.38
C THR A 178 -1.46 7.20 9.81
N VAL A 179 -1.51 6.27 8.86
CA VAL A 179 -1.41 4.84 9.15
C VAL A 179 -0.04 4.48 9.70
N ALA A 180 1.03 4.97 9.08
CA ALA A 180 2.39 4.75 9.56
C ALA A 180 2.59 5.23 11.00
N THR A 181 2.03 6.42 11.35
CA THR A 181 2.10 6.97 12.70
C THR A 181 1.41 6.06 13.72
N HIS A 182 0.28 5.45 13.36
CA HIS A 182 -0.43 4.53 14.26
C HIS A 182 0.22 3.15 14.39
N LEU A 183 1.17 2.81 13.53
CA LEU A 183 1.93 1.57 13.63
C LEU A 183 3.18 1.70 14.51
N LEU A 184 3.60 2.92 14.87
CA LEU A 184 4.78 3.13 15.71
C LEU A 184 4.62 2.48 17.08
N GLY A 185 5.66 1.77 17.51
CA GLY A 185 5.65 1.00 18.76
C GLY A 185 4.91 -0.33 18.71
N THR A 186 4.37 -0.73 17.55
CA THR A 186 3.73 -2.04 17.36
C THR A 186 4.66 -3.03 16.65
N ALA A 187 4.29 -4.30 16.66
CA ALA A 187 5.02 -5.34 15.92
C ALA A 187 4.99 -5.14 14.39
N ALA A 188 4.08 -4.31 13.88
CA ALA A 188 3.99 -3.97 12.46
C ALA A 188 4.93 -2.83 12.03
N GLN A 189 5.58 -2.15 12.98
CA GLN A 189 6.60 -1.14 12.67
C GLN A 189 7.86 -1.82 12.11
N PRO A 190 8.27 -1.54 10.87
CA PRO A 190 9.56 -2.03 10.37
C PRO A 190 10.74 -1.29 11.00
N ASP A 191 11.93 -1.86 10.84
CA ASP A 191 13.16 -1.13 11.14
C ASP A 191 13.32 0.04 10.16
N LEU A 192 13.34 1.26 10.69
CA LEU A 192 13.42 2.50 9.93
C LEU A 192 14.86 2.96 9.67
N SER A 193 15.85 2.20 10.12
CA SER A 193 17.25 2.52 9.87
C SER A 193 17.59 2.43 8.38
N ASP A 194 18.27 3.45 7.88
CA ASP A 194 18.74 3.49 6.49
C ASP A 194 17.64 3.50 5.40
N VAL A 195 16.42 3.91 5.75
CA VAL A 195 15.32 4.03 4.78
C VAL A 195 15.18 5.48 4.27
N ILE A 196 14.62 5.61 3.09
CA ILE A 196 14.02 6.85 2.59
C ILE A 196 12.51 6.68 2.77
N LEU A 197 11.93 7.45 3.68
CA LEU A 197 10.48 7.48 3.87
C LEU A 197 9.83 8.27 2.74
N ALA A 198 8.75 7.75 2.16
CA ALA A 198 7.95 8.50 1.21
C ALA A 198 6.52 8.57 1.74
N PHE A 199 6.11 9.75 2.20
CA PHE A 199 4.81 9.97 2.80
C PHE A 199 3.82 10.61 1.84
N GLU A 200 2.59 10.14 1.89
CA GLU A 200 1.41 10.79 1.38
C GLU A 200 0.31 10.78 2.44
N ASP A 201 -0.73 11.58 2.26
CA ASP A 201 -1.96 11.47 3.05
C ASP A 201 -3.16 12.08 2.32
N VAL A 202 -4.37 11.78 2.79
CA VAL A 202 -5.62 12.27 2.19
C VAL A 202 -6.58 12.71 3.31
N GLY A 203 -7.06 13.97 3.20
CA GLY A 203 -8.13 14.49 4.07
C GLY A 203 -7.72 14.81 5.50
N GLU A 204 -6.42 14.90 5.79
CA GLU A 204 -5.92 15.26 7.11
C GLU A 204 -5.74 16.78 7.27
N ALA A 205 -6.25 17.34 8.35
CA ALA A 205 -6.05 18.75 8.66
C ALA A 205 -4.56 19.05 8.92
N PRO A 206 -4.03 20.22 8.52
CA PRO A 206 -2.62 20.58 8.67
C PRO A 206 -2.08 20.41 10.10
N TYR A 207 -2.85 20.76 11.13
CA TYR A 207 -2.42 20.57 12.52
C TYR A 207 -2.28 19.10 12.91
N ARG A 208 -3.01 18.18 12.26
CA ARG A 208 -2.87 16.73 12.49
C ARG A 208 -1.60 16.21 11.86
N ILE A 209 -1.28 16.68 10.66
CA ILE A 209 -0.02 16.37 9.98
C ILE A 209 1.16 16.84 10.83
N ASP A 210 1.13 18.10 11.30
CA ASP A 210 2.17 18.65 12.18
C ASP A 210 2.29 17.83 13.47
N ARG A 211 1.17 17.45 14.09
CA ARG A 211 1.16 16.61 15.29
C ARG A 211 1.81 15.25 15.06
N MET A 212 1.52 14.59 13.92
CA MET A 212 2.12 13.32 13.54
C MET A 212 3.63 13.46 13.34
N LEU A 213 4.08 14.44 12.57
CA LEU A 213 5.51 14.69 12.33
C LEU A 213 6.23 15.09 13.61
N THR A 214 5.59 15.85 14.51
CA THR A 214 6.10 16.15 15.82
C THR A 214 6.27 14.88 16.66
N HIS A 215 5.30 13.96 16.63
CA HIS A 215 5.41 12.66 17.30
C HIS A 215 6.60 11.84 16.77
N TRP A 216 6.76 11.75 15.46
CA TRP A 216 7.92 11.09 14.83
C TRP A 216 9.25 11.68 15.27
N ARG A 217 9.31 13.02 15.37
CA ARG A 217 10.49 13.75 15.84
C ARG A 217 10.79 13.45 17.31
N MET A 218 9.78 13.47 18.17
CA MET A 218 9.92 13.20 19.60
C MET A 218 10.38 11.77 19.89
N LEU A 219 9.99 10.81 19.07
CA LEU A 219 10.46 9.43 19.12
C LEU A 219 11.91 9.27 18.60
N GLY A 220 12.53 10.31 18.05
CA GLY A 220 13.87 10.24 17.46
C GLY A 220 13.94 9.49 16.13
N LEU A 221 12.81 9.08 15.57
CA LEU A 221 12.79 8.24 14.37
C LEU A 221 13.26 8.97 13.11
N LEU A 222 13.01 10.28 13.02
CA LEU A 222 13.46 11.09 11.88
C LEU A 222 14.98 11.21 11.77
N GLN A 223 15.71 10.92 12.86
CA GLN A 223 17.17 10.95 12.89
C GLN A 223 17.81 9.67 12.36
N SER A 224 17.06 8.56 12.32
CA SER A 224 17.55 7.25 11.84
C SER A 224 17.33 7.04 10.34
N VAL A 225 16.46 7.83 9.71
CA VAL A 225 16.18 7.71 8.28
C VAL A 225 17.21 8.45 7.43
N ARG A 226 17.42 7.99 6.19
CA ARG A 226 18.34 8.63 5.24
C ARG A 226 17.74 9.86 4.58
N GLY A 227 16.44 9.90 4.43
CA GLY A 227 15.72 11.01 3.81
C GLY A 227 14.23 10.86 3.90
N ILE A 228 13.52 11.94 3.59
CA ILE A 228 12.07 11.98 3.54
C ILE A 228 11.67 12.58 2.19
N ALA A 229 10.81 11.88 1.46
CA ALA A 229 10.11 12.39 0.30
C ALA A 229 8.65 12.63 0.67
N LEU A 230 8.12 13.79 0.32
CA LEU A 230 6.70 14.09 0.47
C LEU A 230 6.04 13.96 -0.90
N GLY A 231 5.06 13.08 -0.98
CA GLY A 231 4.17 12.94 -2.12
C GLY A 231 3.02 13.92 -2.06
N ARG A 232 1.85 13.49 -2.52
CA ARG A 232 0.66 14.33 -2.45
C ARG A 232 0.01 14.24 -1.06
N PHE A 233 -0.43 15.38 -0.56
CA PHE A 233 -1.32 15.53 0.59
C PHE A 233 -2.63 16.11 0.07
N SER A 234 -3.51 15.23 -0.42
CA SER A 234 -4.75 15.61 -1.06
C SER A 234 -5.79 15.99 -0.02
N ASP A 235 -6.58 17.05 -0.29
CA ASP A 235 -7.65 17.52 0.60
C ASP A 235 -7.18 17.80 2.04
N CYS A 236 -5.90 18.16 2.19
CA CYS A 236 -5.27 18.47 3.48
C CYS A 236 -5.19 19.97 3.76
N GLU A 237 -5.88 20.78 2.98
CA GLU A 237 -5.91 22.25 3.13
C GLU A 237 -6.81 22.65 4.31
N ASN A 238 -6.51 23.80 4.91
CA ASN A 238 -7.40 24.39 5.91
C ASN A 238 -8.75 24.70 5.26
N SER A 239 -9.77 23.94 5.60
CA SER A 239 -11.14 24.47 5.58
C SER A 239 -11.20 25.51 6.72
N GLY A 240 -10.92 26.74 6.33
CA GLY A 240 -11.02 27.93 7.20
C GLY A 240 -12.42 28.14 7.73
#